data_5fc541057d909af948945d9000b8af39
#
_entry.id   5fc541057d909af948945d9000b8af39
#
_cell.length_a   1.000
_cell.length_b   1.000
_cell.length_c   1.000
_cell.angle_alpha   90.00
_cell.angle_beta   90.00
_cell.angle_gamma   90.00
#
_symmetry.space_group_name_H-M   'P 1'
#
loop_
_entity.id
_entity.type
_entity.pdbx_description
1 polymer ?
#
loop_
_entity_poly.entity_id
_entity_poly.type
_entity_poly.pdbx_seq_one_letter_code
_entity_poly.pdbx_strand_id
1 'polypeptide(L)'
;MWACYALVQNFGWAIILFTVIIKAAMFPLNLKQQKSMAVSQLYAPRVQEIQRKYKNNPEKQQEELTKLQKEGYNPTGGCGTMILTFLILFGIIDVVYKPMTHMEHFKSAEITAIVETAEQIDVAQAILASPEDAALVLEFRNDPSVLTIVEGTDENGKKTSNRIVFAEDFNYEDAKKATVVTAADLATYGTFTDDEIKLLTGSSSRLSAEVKSNITTICNNHYNPQSLYKELRALKSFENENHRALFALNDNISEELLTRMETLLKNMHFGPISLIDTPTWEFNALLIIPAISFIFAFAQTLIQQAIQRKQNPQMAATQPASANMILYIMPFISLWISFTVPAGAGFYWALTYLVGIVQSLITAKFWPGDKIRAEAKAKMEAAAAQKEQRAKVVVVDADGKETEKVQRLSELTKKEIDELNRKKLEAARKADAEKYGEEYVELPDEDIK
;
A
#
# COMPACT_ATOMS: atom_id res chain seq x y z
N MET A 1 14.02 -4.00 8.74
CA MET A 1 13.17 -4.80 9.65
C MET A 1 13.97 -5.92 10.32
N TRP A 2 14.62 -6.79 9.53
CA TRP A 2 15.46 -7.87 10.04
C TRP A 2 16.47 -7.41 11.14
N ALA A 3 17.23 -6.33 10.92
CA ALA A 3 18.16 -5.83 11.91
C ALA A 3 17.51 -5.47 13.26
N CYS A 4 16.29 -4.93 13.22
CA CYS A 4 15.53 -4.65 14.43
C CYS A 4 15.10 -5.96 15.12
N TYR A 5 14.66 -6.95 14.34
CA TYR A 5 14.27 -8.26 14.84
C TYR A 5 15.47 -9.00 15.46
N ALA A 6 16.62 -9.02 14.79
CA ALA A 6 17.83 -9.64 15.28
C ALA A 6 18.29 -9.04 16.63
N LEU A 7 18.00 -7.75 16.88
CA LEU A 7 18.35 -7.06 18.12
C LEU A 7 17.42 -7.44 19.28
N VAL A 8 16.11 -7.54 19.03
CA VAL A 8 15.10 -7.67 20.08
C VAL A 8 14.46 -9.07 20.16
N GLN A 9 14.65 -9.91 19.15
CA GLN A 9 14.15 -11.29 19.03
C GLN A 9 12.66 -11.44 19.36
N ASN A 10 11.89 -10.41 19.08
CA ASN A 10 10.44 -10.39 19.17
C ASN A 10 9.87 -9.46 18.09
N PHE A 11 8.92 -9.96 17.32
CA PHE A 11 8.41 -9.25 16.15
C PHE A 11 7.67 -7.96 16.50
N GLY A 12 6.87 -7.97 17.58
CA GLY A 12 6.15 -6.78 18.03
C GLY A 12 7.09 -5.64 18.44
N TRP A 13 8.12 -5.93 19.22
CA TRP A 13 9.16 -4.95 19.56
C TRP A 13 9.97 -4.51 18.35
N ALA A 14 10.25 -5.42 17.41
CA ALA A 14 10.91 -5.08 16.16
C ALA A 14 10.10 -4.10 15.32
N ILE A 15 8.78 -4.26 15.24
CA ILE A 15 7.88 -3.33 14.56
C ILE A 15 7.93 -1.95 15.23
N ILE A 16 7.88 -1.88 16.56
CA ILE A 16 7.96 -0.61 17.30
C ILE A 16 9.28 0.11 16.97
N LEU A 17 10.40 -0.58 17.15
CA LEU A 17 11.74 -0.02 16.91
C LEU A 17 11.90 0.44 15.47
N PHE A 18 11.52 -0.40 14.51
CA PHE A 18 11.58 -0.08 13.09
C PHE A 18 10.71 1.14 12.75
N THR A 19 9.48 1.21 13.28
CA THR A 19 8.58 2.34 13.03
C THR A 19 9.18 3.65 13.52
N VAL A 20 9.75 3.65 14.73
CA VAL A 20 10.40 4.85 15.29
C VAL A 20 11.60 5.28 14.44
N ILE A 21 12.48 4.34 14.07
CA ILE A 21 13.67 4.64 13.25
C ILE A 21 13.26 5.20 11.88
N ILE A 22 12.34 4.54 11.17
CA ILE A 22 11.90 4.99 9.85
C ILE A 22 11.21 6.35 9.92
N LYS A 23 10.34 6.57 10.90
CA LYS A 23 9.67 7.86 11.08
C LYS A 23 10.63 8.96 11.45
N ALA A 24 11.66 8.70 12.25
CA ALA A 24 12.73 9.63 12.56
C ALA A 24 13.55 9.97 11.29
N ALA A 25 13.94 8.97 10.51
CA ALA A 25 14.65 9.18 9.25
C ALA A 25 13.83 9.97 8.21
N MET A 26 12.50 9.75 8.17
CA MET A 26 11.59 10.47 7.28
C MET A 26 11.23 11.88 7.78
N PHE A 27 11.52 12.21 9.03
CA PHE A 27 11.10 13.48 9.63
C PHE A 27 11.57 14.72 8.85
N PRO A 28 12.85 14.86 8.43
CA PRO A 28 13.28 16.02 7.65
C PRO A 28 12.56 16.12 6.29
N LEU A 29 12.24 14.98 5.65
CA LEU A 29 11.48 14.96 4.40
C LEU A 29 10.03 15.41 4.63
N ASN A 30 9.39 14.92 5.69
CA ASN A 30 8.04 15.33 6.09
C ASN A 30 7.99 16.84 6.42
N LEU A 31 9.02 17.37 7.09
CA LEU A 31 9.13 18.79 7.38
C LEU A 31 9.27 19.63 6.10
N LYS A 32 10.12 19.20 5.16
CA LYS A 32 10.26 19.85 3.84
C LYS A 32 8.94 19.86 3.07
N GLN A 33 8.23 18.75 3.06
CA GLN A 33 6.90 18.63 2.45
C GLN A 33 5.90 19.59 3.10
N GLN A 34 5.86 19.64 4.43
CA GLN A 34 4.95 20.52 5.15
C GLN A 34 5.24 22.01 4.88
N LYS A 35 6.53 22.39 4.77
CA LYS A 35 6.94 23.72 4.32
C LYS A 35 6.46 24.01 2.90
N SER A 36 6.64 23.07 1.96
CA SER A 36 6.16 23.20 0.58
C SER A 36 4.63 23.36 0.50
N MET A 37 3.88 22.58 1.30
CA MET A 37 2.42 22.70 1.38
C MET A 37 2.00 24.06 1.95
N ALA A 38 2.66 24.56 2.98
CA ALA A 38 2.38 25.86 3.56
C ALA A 38 2.63 27.01 2.57
N VAL A 39 3.66 26.91 1.74
CA VAL A 39 3.93 27.86 0.65
C VAL A 39 2.87 27.77 -0.44
N SER A 40 2.50 26.55 -0.87
CA SER A 40 1.47 26.35 -1.89
C SER A 40 0.10 26.91 -1.47
N GLN A 41 -0.19 26.97 -0.17
CA GLN A 41 -1.41 27.59 0.35
C GLN A 41 -1.50 29.11 0.08
N LEU A 42 -0.36 29.80 -0.10
CA LEU A 42 -0.35 31.23 -0.48
C LEU A 42 -0.96 31.46 -1.88
N TYR A 43 -0.88 30.47 -2.73
CA TYR A 43 -1.40 30.51 -4.08
C TYR A 43 -2.88 30.08 -4.18
N ALA A 44 -3.45 29.53 -3.10
CA ALA A 44 -4.81 28.98 -3.12
C ALA A 44 -5.91 29.96 -3.63
N PRO A 45 -5.92 31.26 -3.25
CA PRO A 45 -6.88 32.21 -3.77
C PRO A 45 -6.78 32.40 -5.29
N ARG A 46 -5.54 32.50 -5.81
CA ARG A 46 -5.30 32.63 -7.27
C ARG A 46 -5.70 31.36 -8.03
N VAL A 47 -5.45 30.19 -7.46
CA VAL A 47 -5.88 28.91 -8.02
C VAL A 47 -7.40 28.85 -8.12
N GLN A 48 -8.13 29.24 -7.07
CA GLN A 48 -9.59 29.28 -7.07
C GLN A 48 -10.15 30.28 -8.10
N GLU A 49 -9.52 31.44 -8.24
CA GLU A 49 -9.89 32.44 -9.25
C GLU A 49 -9.72 31.88 -10.66
N ILE A 50 -8.58 31.25 -10.97
CA ILE A 50 -8.31 30.61 -12.26
C ILE A 50 -9.36 29.53 -12.53
N GLN A 51 -9.63 28.65 -11.57
CA GLN A 51 -10.63 27.59 -11.69
C GLN A 51 -12.03 28.14 -11.95
N ARG A 52 -12.41 29.21 -11.27
CA ARG A 52 -13.69 29.87 -11.47
C ARG A 52 -13.80 30.56 -12.83
N LYS A 53 -12.74 31.29 -13.22
CA LYS A 53 -12.72 32.11 -14.46
C LYS A 53 -12.71 31.21 -15.70
N TYR A 54 -12.00 30.09 -15.65
CA TYR A 54 -11.82 29.20 -16.81
C TYR A 54 -12.55 27.86 -16.65
N LYS A 55 -13.67 27.85 -15.89
CA LYS A 55 -14.44 26.62 -15.61
C LYS A 55 -14.84 25.85 -16.87
N ASN A 56 -15.12 26.55 -17.96
CA ASN A 56 -15.57 25.96 -19.23
C ASN A 56 -14.44 25.85 -20.27
N ASN A 57 -13.20 26.16 -19.90
CA ASN A 57 -12.05 26.07 -20.81
C ASN A 57 -10.86 25.42 -20.08
N PRO A 58 -10.77 24.07 -20.09
CA PRO A 58 -9.74 23.34 -19.37
C PRO A 58 -8.32 23.63 -19.88
N GLU A 59 -8.14 23.92 -21.16
CA GLU A 59 -6.83 24.24 -21.73
C GLU A 59 -6.26 25.54 -21.17
N LYS A 60 -7.05 26.61 -21.17
CA LYS A 60 -6.66 27.89 -20.56
C LYS A 60 -6.47 27.79 -19.06
N GLN A 61 -7.29 26.99 -18.40
CA GLN A 61 -7.13 26.72 -16.97
C GLN A 61 -5.77 26.08 -16.68
N GLN A 62 -5.40 25.07 -17.47
CA GLN A 62 -4.12 24.38 -17.31
C GLN A 62 -2.93 25.28 -17.66
N GLU A 63 -3.05 26.12 -18.68
CA GLU A 63 -2.02 27.10 -19.04
C GLU A 63 -1.74 28.08 -17.90
N GLU A 64 -2.79 28.68 -17.33
CA GLU A 64 -2.68 29.64 -16.22
C GLU A 64 -2.14 28.96 -14.94
N LEU A 65 -2.55 27.73 -14.66
CA LEU A 65 -1.98 26.95 -13.57
C LEU A 65 -0.49 26.64 -13.79
N THR A 66 -0.09 26.38 -15.03
CA THR A 66 1.33 26.16 -15.39
C THR A 66 2.16 27.43 -15.22
N LYS A 67 1.58 28.60 -15.56
CA LYS A 67 2.23 29.89 -15.26
C LYS A 67 2.42 30.08 -13.76
N LEU A 68 1.41 29.74 -12.98
CA LEU A 68 1.47 29.82 -11.51
C LEU A 68 2.52 28.88 -10.92
N GLN A 69 2.72 27.68 -11.53
CA GLN A 69 3.79 26.76 -11.15
C GLN A 69 5.18 27.37 -11.39
N LYS A 70 5.38 28.09 -12.48
CA LYS A 70 6.63 28.81 -12.77
C LYS A 70 6.88 29.93 -11.75
N GLU A 71 5.83 30.48 -11.13
CA GLU A 71 5.93 31.46 -10.04
C GLU A 71 6.26 30.83 -8.69
N GLY A 72 6.23 29.48 -8.57
CA GLY A 72 6.57 28.75 -7.34
C GLY A 72 5.41 27.96 -6.70
N TYR A 73 4.24 27.94 -7.35
CA TYR A 73 3.15 27.05 -6.94
C TYR A 73 3.52 25.60 -7.20
N ASN A 74 3.52 24.76 -6.17
CA ASN A 74 3.80 23.34 -6.29
C ASN A 74 2.57 22.49 -5.88
N PRO A 75 1.73 22.06 -6.84
CA PRO A 75 0.56 21.25 -6.55
C PRO A 75 0.92 19.83 -6.05
N THR A 76 2.09 19.31 -6.43
CA THR A 76 2.54 17.95 -6.10
C THR A 76 3.46 17.88 -4.88
N GLY A 77 3.71 19.01 -4.23
CA GLY A 77 4.62 19.09 -3.08
C GLY A 77 4.28 18.17 -1.91
N GLY A 78 3.05 17.62 -1.88
CA GLY A 78 2.57 16.64 -0.90
C GLY A 78 2.69 15.17 -1.30
N CYS A 79 2.82 14.85 -2.60
CA CYS A 79 2.67 13.47 -3.08
C CYS A 79 3.89 12.58 -2.85
N GLY A 80 5.10 13.13 -2.85
CA GLY A 80 6.33 12.34 -2.78
C GLY A 80 6.47 11.50 -1.51
N THR A 81 6.11 12.07 -0.37
CA THR A 81 6.15 11.35 0.92
C THR A 81 5.06 10.31 1.04
N MET A 82 3.92 10.52 0.40
CA MET A 82 2.83 9.55 0.36
C MET A 82 3.27 8.29 -0.38
N ILE A 83 3.89 8.45 -1.57
CA ILE A 83 4.44 7.33 -2.34
C ILE A 83 5.46 6.55 -1.51
N LEU A 84 6.40 7.25 -0.85
CA LEU A 84 7.41 6.61 -0.02
C LEU A 84 6.79 5.86 1.17
N THR A 85 5.73 6.40 1.77
CA THR A 85 5.00 5.73 2.86
C THR A 85 4.33 4.44 2.37
N PHE A 86 3.74 4.44 1.16
CA PHE A 86 3.18 3.21 0.56
C PHE A 86 4.25 2.17 0.26
N LEU A 87 5.40 2.56 -0.27
CA LEU A 87 6.52 1.62 -0.51
C LEU A 87 6.98 0.95 0.78
N ILE A 88 7.08 1.70 1.88
CA ILE A 88 7.43 1.16 3.19
C ILE A 88 6.33 0.23 3.70
N LEU A 89 5.07 0.61 3.54
CA LEU A 89 3.92 -0.23 3.92
C LEU A 89 3.93 -1.56 3.19
N PHE A 90 4.11 -1.56 1.86
CA PHE A 90 4.21 -2.80 1.07
C PHE A 90 5.40 -3.66 1.51
N GLY A 91 6.54 -3.03 1.81
CA GLY A 91 7.69 -3.75 2.35
C GLY A 91 7.42 -4.40 3.71
N ILE A 92 6.66 -3.76 4.59
CA ILE A 92 6.25 -4.34 5.89
C ILE A 92 5.26 -5.48 5.68
N ILE A 93 4.30 -5.30 4.79
CA ILE A 93 3.34 -6.34 4.44
C ILE A 93 4.07 -7.59 3.94
N ASP A 94 5.03 -7.43 3.02
CA ASP A 94 5.84 -8.54 2.50
C ASP A 94 6.59 -9.27 3.63
N VAL A 95 7.19 -8.53 4.57
CA VAL A 95 7.87 -9.10 5.74
C VAL A 95 6.91 -9.88 6.65
N VAL A 96 5.69 -9.37 6.88
CA VAL A 96 4.69 -10.05 7.71
C VAL A 96 4.21 -11.33 7.05
N TYR A 97 4.02 -11.31 5.73
CA TYR A 97 3.57 -12.48 4.97
C TYR A 97 4.67 -13.53 4.70
N LYS A 98 5.95 -13.11 4.75
CA LYS A 98 7.10 -13.99 4.51
C LYS A 98 8.09 -13.97 5.68
N PRO A 99 7.66 -14.37 6.88
CA PRO A 99 8.50 -14.30 8.06
C PRO A 99 9.69 -15.27 8.02
N MET A 100 9.55 -16.44 7.39
CA MET A 100 10.62 -17.42 7.23
C MET A 100 11.75 -16.86 6.35
N THR A 101 11.39 -16.22 5.23
CA THR A 101 12.34 -15.58 4.31
C THR A 101 13.02 -14.37 4.95
N HIS A 102 12.28 -13.47 5.58
CA HIS A 102 12.80 -12.15 5.96
C HIS A 102 13.32 -12.07 7.40
N MET A 103 12.88 -12.95 8.29
CA MET A 103 13.31 -12.92 9.70
C MET A 103 14.40 -13.96 9.99
N GLU A 104 14.17 -15.19 9.58
CA GLU A 104 15.03 -16.32 9.90
C GLU A 104 15.92 -16.76 8.73
N HIS A 105 15.73 -16.16 7.53
CA HIS A 105 16.51 -16.49 6.33
C HIS A 105 16.56 -18.00 6.02
N PHE A 106 15.41 -18.68 6.08
CA PHE A 106 15.32 -20.07 5.68
C PHE A 106 15.69 -20.20 4.20
N LYS A 107 16.32 -21.31 3.84
CA LYS A 107 16.66 -21.60 2.45
C LYS A 107 15.40 -21.89 1.65
N SER A 108 15.42 -21.58 0.36
CA SER A 108 14.26 -21.78 -0.51
C SER A 108 13.76 -23.24 -0.48
N ALA A 109 14.66 -24.23 -0.45
CA ALA A 109 14.29 -25.63 -0.35
C ALA A 109 13.60 -25.98 0.98
N GLU A 110 14.06 -25.39 2.09
CA GLU A 110 13.45 -25.55 3.42
C GLU A 110 12.03 -24.98 3.44
N ILE A 111 11.85 -23.77 2.89
CA ILE A 111 10.53 -23.12 2.76
C ILE A 111 9.61 -23.96 1.90
N THR A 112 10.10 -24.48 0.76
CA THR A 112 9.30 -25.33 -0.13
C THR A 112 8.80 -26.58 0.59
N ALA A 113 9.68 -27.30 1.29
CA ALA A 113 9.29 -28.49 2.05
C ALA A 113 8.24 -28.18 3.13
N ILE A 114 8.41 -27.07 3.87
CA ILE A 114 7.46 -26.63 4.89
C ILE A 114 6.10 -26.27 4.26
N VAL A 115 6.10 -25.54 3.15
CA VAL A 115 4.90 -25.08 2.46
C VAL A 115 4.14 -26.26 1.87
N GLU A 116 4.82 -27.22 1.20
CA GLU A 116 4.23 -28.42 0.64
C GLU A 116 3.60 -29.29 1.75
N THR A 117 4.27 -29.47 2.88
CA THR A 117 3.72 -30.22 4.01
C THR A 117 2.45 -29.54 4.56
N ALA A 118 2.47 -28.23 4.71
CA ALA A 118 1.32 -27.48 5.18
C ALA A 118 0.14 -27.54 4.21
N GLU A 119 0.40 -27.47 2.90
CA GLU A 119 -0.62 -27.65 1.86
C GLU A 119 -1.28 -29.02 1.93
N GLN A 120 -0.48 -30.07 2.06
CA GLN A 120 -0.95 -31.45 2.21
C GLN A 120 -1.85 -31.60 3.45
N ILE A 121 -1.46 -31.00 4.57
CA ILE A 121 -2.26 -31.02 5.81
C ILE A 121 -3.59 -30.29 5.60
N ASP A 122 -3.57 -29.09 5.03
CA ASP A 122 -4.78 -28.29 4.81
C ASP A 122 -5.74 -29.00 3.81
N VAL A 123 -5.22 -29.62 2.75
CA VAL A 123 -6.02 -30.40 1.79
C VAL A 123 -6.64 -31.61 2.46
N ALA A 124 -5.87 -32.38 3.24
CA ALA A 124 -6.39 -33.53 3.98
C ALA A 124 -7.52 -33.12 4.95
N GLN A 125 -7.33 -32.02 5.69
CA GLN A 125 -8.36 -31.50 6.58
C GLN A 125 -9.64 -31.09 5.84
N ALA A 126 -9.49 -30.42 4.69
CA ALA A 126 -10.63 -29.99 3.90
C ALA A 126 -11.47 -31.20 3.39
N ILE A 127 -10.81 -32.29 3.04
CA ILE A 127 -11.48 -33.52 2.62
C ILE A 127 -12.12 -34.24 3.82
N LEU A 128 -11.38 -34.39 4.91
CA LEU A 128 -11.85 -35.08 6.14
C LEU A 128 -12.99 -34.36 6.84
N ALA A 129 -13.16 -33.05 6.60
CA ALA A 129 -14.30 -32.28 7.10
C ALA A 129 -15.66 -32.81 6.57
N SER A 130 -15.64 -33.52 5.43
CA SER A 130 -16.82 -34.18 4.84
C SER A 130 -16.56 -35.68 4.72
N PRO A 131 -17.15 -36.52 5.58
CA PRO A 131 -16.97 -37.98 5.51
C PRO A 131 -17.38 -38.56 4.19
N GLU A 132 -18.38 -38.00 3.53
CA GLU A 132 -18.85 -38.42 2.21
C GLU A 132 -17.80 -38.19 1.13
N ASP A 133 -17.16 -37.01 1.16
CA ASP A 133 -16.09 -36.68 0.23
C ASP A 133 -14.83 -37.50 0.54
N ALA A 134 -14.54 -37.76 1.82
CA ALA A 134 -13.44 -38.64 2.21
C ALA A 134 -13.58 -40.05 1.65
N ALA A 135 -14.80 -40.62 1.71
CA ALA A 135 -15.08 -41.92 1.10
C ALA A 135 -14.89 -41.92 -0.43
N LEU A 136 -15.30 -40.84 -1.12
CA LEU A 136 -15.06 -40.67 -2.56
C LEU A 136 -13.57 -40.59 -2.90
N VAL A 137 -12.78 -39.95 -2.07
CA VAL A 137 -11.32 -39.89 -2.26
C VAL A 137 -10.66 -41.26 -2.06
N LEU A 138 -11.14 -42.07 -1.10
CA LEU A 138 -10.68 -43.46 -0.94
C LEU A 138 -10.99 -44.29 -2.16
N GLU A 139 -12.20 -44.18 -2.70
CA GLU A 139 -12.57 -44.86 -3.98
C GLU A 139 -11.63 -44.39 -5.11
N PHE A 140 -11.38 -43.11 -5.23
CA PHE A 140 -10.45 -42.54 -6.23
C PHE A 140 -9.04 -43.10 -6.10
N ARG A 141 -8.52 -43.26 -4.87
CA ARG A 141 -7.20 -43.86 -4.64
C ARG A 141 -7.08 -45.29 -5.09
N ASN A 142 -8.20 -46.06 -4.98
CA ASN A 142 -8.27 -47.45 -5.42
C ASN A 142 -8.56 -47.55 -6.93
N ASP A 143 -9.41 -46.66 -7.46
CA ASP A 143 -9.77 -46.61 -8.88
C ASP A 143 -10.07 -45.13 -9.30
N PRO A 144 -9.11 -44.43 -9.94
CA PRO A 144 -9.28 -43.03 -10.37
C PRO A 144 -10.50 -42.83 -11.32
N SER A 145 -11.00 -43.89 -11.98
CA SER A 145 -12.17 -43.77 -12.86
C SER A 145 -13.47 -43.52 -12.10
N VAL A 146 -13.50 -43.78 -10.81
CA VAL A 146 -14.69 -43.64 -9.94
C VAL A 146 -15.09 -42.17 -9.70
N LEU A 147 -14.19 -41.22 -9.94
CA LEU A 147 -14.55 -39.82 -9.86
C LEU A 147 -15.40 -39.31 -11.06
N THR A 148 -15.56 -40.08 -12.09
CA THR A 148 -16.48 -39.74 -13.16
C THR A 148 -17.93 -39.85 -12.68
N ILE A 149 -18.77 -38.89 -13.12
CA ILE A 149 -20.19 -38.86 -12.72
C ILE A 149 -20.86 -40.15 -13.13
N VAL A 150 -21.22 -40.98 -12.14
CA VAL A 150 -22.20 -42.05 -12.35
C VAL A 150 -23.56 -41.46 -12.01
N GLU A 151 -24.40 -41.25 -13.03
CA GLU A 151 -25.74 -40.74 -12.81
C GLU A 151 -26.55 -41.76 -11.99
N GLY A 152 -27.01 -41.34 -10.80
CA GLY A 152 -27.96 -42.13 -10.04
C GLY A 152 -29.30 -42.18 -10.77
N THR A 153 -29.88 -43.36 -10.93
CA THR A 153 -31.22 -43.54 -11.46
C THR A 153 -32.06 -44.25 -10.40
N ASP A 154 -33.31 -43.84 -10.23
CA ASP A 154 -34.28 -44.56 -9.40
C ASP A 154 -34.81 -45.82 -10.14
N GLU A 155 -35.59 -46.62 -9.42
CA GLU A 155 -36.20 -47.83 -9.96
C GLU A 155 -37.09 -47.60 -11.21
N ASN A 156 -37.45 -46.35 -11.49
CA ASN A 156 -38.25 -45.91 -12.62
C ASN A 156 -37.39 -45.24 -13.73
N GLY A 157 -36.07 -45.31 -13.64
CA GLY A 157 -35.15 -44.70 -14.63
C GLY A 157 -35.02 -43.18 -14.58
N LYS A 158 -35.54 -42.52 -13.51
CA LYS A 158 -35.42 -41.08 -13.32
C LYS A 158 -34.10 -40.76 -12.64
N LYS A 159 -33.37 -39.77 -13.17
CA LYS A 159 -32.12 -39.30 -12.63
C LYS A 159 -32.31 -38.82 -11.18
N THR A 160 -31.59 -39.42 -10.25
CA THR A 160 -31.51 -39.05 -8.84
C THR A 160 -30.11 -38.57 -8.49
N SER A 161 -29.98 -37.87 -7.36
CA SER A 161 -28.67 -37.50 -6.83
C SER A 161 -27.81 -38.73 -6.58
N ASN A 162 -26.55 -38.69 -6.94
CA ASN A 162 -25.60 -39.77 -6.70
C ASN A 162 -25.58 -40.14 -5.22
N ARG A 163 -25.79 -41.42 -4.91
CA ARG A 163 -25.81 -41.90 -3.53
C ARG A 163 -24.50 -42.59 -3.22
N ILE A 164 -23.83 -42.14 -2.19
CA ILE A 164 -22.63 -42.78 -1.63
C ILE A 164 -23.12 -43.84 -0.66
N VAL A 165 -22.67 -45.08 -0.83
CA VAL A 165 -22.91 -46.18 0.11
C VAL A 165 -21.61 -46.33 0.89
N PHE A 166 -21.66 -46.06 2.18
CA PHE A 166 -20.51 -46.32 3.07
C PHE A 166 -20.43 -47.83 3.42
N ALA A 167 -19.23 -48.31 3.69
CA ALA A 167 -19.06 -49.63 4.28
C ALA A 167 -19.77 -49.73 5.63
N GLU A 168 -20.29 -50.90 6.00
CA GLU A 168 -21.09 -51.09 7.23
C GLU A 168 -20.33 -50.73 8.52
N ASP A 169 -19.01 -50.73 8.47
CA ASP A 169 -18.09 -50.41 9.58
C ASP A 169 -17.61 -48.94 9.60
N PHE A 170 -18.07 -48.11 8.64
CA PHE A 170 -17.70 -46.70 8.58
C PHE A 170 -18.48 -45.87 9.62
N ASN A 171 -17.77 -45.36 10.64
CA ASN A 171 -18.39 -44.56 11.69
C ASN A 171 -18.47 -43.07 11.28
N TYR A 172 -19.61 -42.67 10.76
CA TYR A 172 -19.91 -41.33 10.28
C TYR A 172 -19.75 -40.25 11.37
N GLU A 173 -20.12 -40.56 12.62
CA GLU A 173 -20.06 -39.60 13.74
C GLU A 173 -18.64 -39.37 14.23
N ASP A 174 -17.77 -40.38 14.18
CA ASP A 174 -16.35 -40.24 14.54
C ASP A 174 -15.58 -39.50 13.44
N ALA A 175 -15.91 -39.74 12.17
CA ALA A 175 -15.31 -39.00 11.06
C ALA A 175 -15.67 -37.49 11.09
N LYS A 176 -16.90 -37.13 11.45
CA LYS A 176 -17.31 -35.74 11.68
C LYS A 176 -16.54 -35.02 12.80
N LYS A 177 -16.08 -35.77 13.79
CA LYS A 177 -15.32 -35.24 14.95
C LYS A 177 -13.82 -35.26 14.71
N ALA A 178 -13.34 -35.88 13.64
CA ALA A 178 -11.94 -35.96 13.31
C ALA A 178 -11.40 -34.57 12.89
N THR A 179 -11.02 -33.80 13.89
CA THR A 179 -10.33 -32.50 13.71
C THR A 179 -8.82 -32.67 13.57
N VAL A 180 -8.30 -33.88 13.65
CA VAL A 180 -6.88 -34.20 13.67
C VAL A 180 -6.49 -35.00 12.45
N VAL A 181 -5.62 -34.45 11.62
CA VAL A 181 -5.02 -35.17 10.49
C VAL A 181 -3.91 -36.08 11.03
N THR A 182 -4.00 -37.39 10.75
CA THR A 182 -2.98 -38.35 11.11
C THR A 182 -1.97 -38.57 9.98
N ALA A 183 -0.87 -39.28 10.23
CA ALA A 183 0.10 -39.65 9.19
C ALA A 183 -0.54 -40.49 8.08
N ALA A 184 -1.47 -41.41 8.42
CA ALA A 184 -2.20 -42.19 7.45
C ALA A 184 -3.16 -41.33 6.62
N ASP A 185 -3.85 -40.39 7.27
CA ASP A 185 -4.71 -39.43 6.58
C ASP A 185 -3.92 -38.53 5.62
N LEU A 186 -2.73 -38.09 6.03
CA LEU A 186 -1.86 -37.26 5.18
C LEU A 186 -1.47 -38.01 3.91
N ALA A 187 -1.08 -39.28 4.03
CA ALA A 187 -0.73 -40.11 2.87
C ALA A 187 -1.92 -40.33 1.93
N THR A 188 -3.13 -40.46 2.48
CA THR A 188 -4.35 -40.79 1.72
C THR A 188 -5.01 -39.57 1.13
N TYR A 189 -5.16 -38.49 1.91
CA TYR A 189 -6.00 -37.32 1.59
C TYR A 189 -5.20 -36.03 1.34
N GLY A 190 -3.91 -36.00 1.63
CA GLY A 190 -3.08 -34.81 1.49
C GLY A 190 -2.14 -34.83 0.29
N THR A 191 -1.69 -36.01 -0.11
CA THR A 191 -0.64 -36.14 -1.13
C THR A 191 -1.26 -36.39 -2.51
N PHE A 192 -1.40 -35.33 -3.32
CA PHE A 192 -1.93 -35.39 -4.69
C PHE A 192 -0.96 -34.70 -5.66
N THR A 193 -0.93 -35.22 -6.89
CA THR A 193 -0.30 -34.53 -8.02
C THR A 193 -1.22 -33.40 -8.54
N ASP A 194 -0.66 -32.43 -9.27
CA ASP A 194 -1.43 -31.35 -9.88
C ASP A 194 -2.56 -31.88 -10.79
N ASP A 195 -2.34 -32.99 -11.46
CA ASP A 195 -3.35 -33.59 -12.35
C ASP A 195 -4.48 -34.29 -11.56
N GLU A 196 -4.14 -34.92 -10.43
CA GLU A 196 -5.14 -35.46 -9.50
C GLU A 196 -5.97 -34.35 -8.88
N ILE A 197 -5.37 -33.22 -8.46
CA ILE A 197 -6.09 -32.03 -7.98
C ILE A 197 -7.06 -31.51 -9.04
N LYS A 198 -6.66 -31.45 -10.30
CA LYS A 198 -7.56 -31.06 -11.40
C LYS A 198 -8.73 -32.00 -11.56
N LEU A 199 -8.50 -33.32 -11.40
CA LEU A 199 -9.56 -34.32 -11.45
C LEU A 199 -10.52 -34.17 -10.25
N LEU A 200 -9.99 -34.02 -9.05
CA LEU A 200 -10.77 -33.88 -7.83
C LEU A 200 -11.63 -32.59 -7.83
N THR A 201 -11.12 -31.51 -8.37
CA THR A 201 -11.81 -30.20 -8.39
C THR A 201 -12.61 -29.94 -9.66
N GLY A 202 -12.45 -30.81 -10.68
CA GLY A 202 -13.11 -30.67 -11.97
C GLY A 202 -14.64 -30.84 -11.93
N SER A 203 -15.30 -30.45 -13.01
CA SER A 203 -16.76 -30.51 -13.13
C SER A 203 -17.31 -31.97 -13.11
N SER A 204 -16.52 -32.93 -13.54
CA SER A 204 -16.85 -34.34 -13.52
C SER A 204 -16.65 -35.05 -12.18
N SER A 205 -15.97 -34.38 -11.23
CA SER A 205 -15.78 -34.92 -9.88
C SER A 205 -17.10 -34.98 -9.10
N ARG A 206 -17.29 -36.09 -8.34
CA ARG A 206 -18.43 -36.26 -7.44
C ARG A 206 -18.28 -35.57 -6.07
N LEU A 207 -17.12 -35.01 -5.78
CA LEU A 207 -16.92 -34.26 -4.56
C LEU A 207 -17.93 -33.13 -4.43
N SER A 208 -18.26 -32.77 -3.22
CA SER A 208 -19.14 -31.62 -2.92
C SER A 208 -18.58 -30.32 -3.46
N ALA A 209 -19.43 -29.35 -3.77
CA ALA A 209 -19.01 -28.04 -4.24
C ALA A 209 -18.17 -27.31 -3.20
N GLU A 210 -18.43 -27.53 -1.92
CA GLU A 210 -17.70 -26.96 -0.80
C GLU A 210 -16.25 -27.49 -0.74
N VAL A 211 -16.06 -28.80 -0.75
CA VAL A 211 -14.73 -29.43 -0.73
C VAL A 211 -13.93 -29.07 -1.97
N LYS A 212 -14.53 -29.08 -3.17
CA LYS A 212 -13.87 -28.61 -4.40
C LYS A 212 -13.40 -27.16 -4.28
N SER A 213 -14.26 -26.27 -3.75
CA SER A 213 -13.93 -24.87 -3.54
C SER A 213 -12.79 -24.70 -2.54
N ASN A 214 -12.81 -25.48 -1.45
CA ASN A 214 -11.78 -25.45 -0.41
C ASN A 214 -10.43 -25.92 -0.97
N ILE A 215 -10.38 -27.07 -1.66
CA ILE A 215 -9.15 -27.58 -2.30
C ILE A 215 -8.62 -26.55 -3.31
N THR A 216 -9.48 -26.02 -4.17
CA THR A 216 -9.09 -25.00 -5.16
C THR A 216 -8.51 -23.76 -4.49
N THR A 217 -9.12 -23.32 -3.40
CA THR A 217 -8.63 -22.15 -2.62
C THR A 217 -7.28 -22.44 -1.96
N ILE A 218 -7.11 -23.63 -1.38
CA ILE A 218 -5.86 -24.06 -0.77
C ILE A 218 -4.75 -24.07 -1.82
N CYS A 219 -4.89 -24.84 -2.88
CA CYS A 219 -3.84 -25.02 -3.88
C CYS A 219 -3.56 -23.74 -4.71
N ASN A 220 -4.60 -23.05 -5.19
CA ASN A 220 -4.42 -21.93 -6.11
C ASN A 220 -4.19 -20.57 -5.42
N ASN A 221 -4.74 -20.38 -4.24
CA ASN A 221 -4.65 -19.07 -3.57
C ASN A 221 -3.71 -19.08 -2.38
N HIS A 222 -3.74 -20.12 -1.53
CA HIS A 222 -2.97 -20.15 -0.30
C HIS A 222 -1.52 -20.55 -0.54
N TYR A 223 -1.30 -21.65 -1.26
CA TYR A 223 0.02 -22.26 -1.42
C TYR A 223 0.61 -22.16 -2.82
N ASN A 224 -0.08 -21.52 -3.77
CA ASN A 224 0.49 -21.23 -5.07
C ASN A 224 1.90 -20.65 -4.93
N PRO A 225 2.89 -21.05 -5.75
CA PRO A 225 4.26 -20.57 -5.68
C PRO A 225 4.40 -19.04 -5.67
N GLN A 226 3.46 -18.33 -6.29
CA GLN A 226 3.41 -16.85 -6.33
C GLN A 226 2.61 -16.23 -5.18
N SER A 227 1.94 -17.04 -4.34
CA SER A 227 1.15 -16.53 -3.23
C SER A 227 2.02 -15.85 -2.17
N LEU A 228 1.64 -14.65 -1.78
CA LEU A 228 2.25 -13.95 -0.65
C LEU A 228 1.94 -14.64 0.68
N TYR A 229 0.86 -15.43 0.73
CA TYR A 229 0.32 -16.00 1.97
C TYR A 229 0.95 -17.33 2.38
N LYS A 230 1.68 -18.01 1.50
CA LYS A 230 2.12 -19.41 1.69
C LYS A 230 2.96 -19.62 2.93
N GLU A 231 3.95 -18.77 3.21
CA GLU A 231 4.79 -18.90 4.41
C GLU A 231 4.00 -18.68 5.70
N LEU A 232 3.17 -17.63 5.69
CA LEU A 232 2.30 -17.33 6.83
C LEU A 232 1.31 -18.45 7.11
N ARG A 233 0.69 -19.01 6.06
CA ARG A 233 -0.22 -20.15 6.16
C ARG A 233 0.46 -21.39 6.69
N ALA A 234 1.64 -21.70 6.16
CA ALA A 234 2.43 -22.84 6.63
C ALA A 234 2.84 -22.69 8.11
N LEU A 235 3.21 -21.49 8.54
CA LEU A 235 3.51 -21.21 9.94
C LEU A 235 2.27 -21.34 10.84
N LYS A 236 1.09 -20.94 10.36
CA LYS A 236 -0.18 -21.13 11.06
C LYS A 236 -0.59 -22.61 11.14
N SER A 237 -0.40 -23.37 10.07
CA SER A 237 -0.61 -24.83 10.11
C SER A 237 0.31 -25.49 11.14
N PHE A 238 1.57 -25.05 11.21
CA PHE A 238 2.53 -25.53 12.20
C PHE A 238 2.22 -25.12 13.65
N GLU A 239 1.46 -24.03 13.86
CA GLU A 239 1.02 -23.61 15.21
C GLU A 239 0.13 -24.65 15.89
N ASN A 240 -0.62 -25.42 15.10
CA ASN A 240 -1.42 -26.52 15.62
C ASN A 240 -0.51 -27.68 16.11
N GLU A 241 -0.55 -27.95 17.39
CA GLU A 241 0.30 -28.99 18.01
C GLU A 241 0.12 -30.37 17.37
N ASN A 242 -1.09 -30.69 16.92
CA ASN A 242 -1.39 -31.96 16.24
C ASN A 242 -0.71 -32.07 14.86
N HIS A 243 -0.41 -30.94 14.23
CA HIS A 243 0.25 -30.94 12.93
C HIS A 243 1.79 -30.99 13.02
N ARG A 244 2.38 -30.55 14.15
CA ARG A 244 3.85 -30.52 14.30
C ARG A 244 4.52 -31.88 14.04
N ALA A 245 3.89 -32.96 14.53
CA ALA A 245 4.37 -34.31 14.26
C ALA A 245 4.35 -34.68 12.77
N LEU A 246 3.42 -34.11 11.98
CA LEU A 246 3.31 -34.34 10.54
C LEU A 246 4.43 -33.66 9.76
N PHE A 247 4.85 -32.47 10.19
CA PHE A 247 6.03 -31.81 9.61
C PHE A 247 7.31 -32.62 9.83
N ALA A 248 7.42 -33.29 10.97
CA ALA A 248 8.56 -34.16 11.27
C ALA A 248 8.62 -35.43 10.40
N LEU A 249 7.55 -35.79 9.71
CA LEU A 249 7.53 -36.95 8.78
C LEU A 249 8.17 -36.63 7.42
N ASN A 250 8.35 -35.35 7.09
CA ASN A 250 8.99 -34.98 5.84
C ASN A 250 10.52 -35.02 5.99
N ASP A 251 11.19 -35.93 5.31
CA ASP A 251 12.64 -36.13 5.36
C ASP A 251 13.45 -34.86 5.00
N ASN A 252 12.83 -33.89 4.30
CA ASN A 252 13.45 -32.60 3.97
C ASN A 252 13.32 -31.55 5.09
N ILE A 253 12.65 -31.89 6.19
CA ILE A 253 12.45 -31.00 7.35
C ILE A 253 13.26 -31.58 8.54
N SER A 254 14.42 -31.00 8.79
CA SER A 254 15.26 -31.40 9.89
C SER A 254 14.71 -30.98 11.26
N GLU A 255 15.13 -31.65 12.33
CA GLU A 255 14.79 -31.28 13.72
C GLU A 255 15.26 -29.86 14.07
N GLU A 256 16.41 -29.44 13.54
CA GLU A 256 16.90 -28.06 13.66
C GLU A 256 15.90 -27.07 13.02
N LEU A 257 15.38 -27.40 11.84
CA LEU A 257 14.42 -26.56 11.13
C LEU A 257 13.10 -26.45 11.91
N LEU A 258 12.60 -27.53 12.48
CA LEU A 258 11.42 -27.53 13.36
C LEU A 258 11.64 -26.62 14.58
N THR A 259 12.79 -26.71 15.23
CA THR A 259 13.14 -25.84 16.37
C THR A 259 13.18 -24.36 15.98
N ARG A 260 13.71 -24.05 14.81
CA ARG A 260 13.71 -22.68 14.26
C ARG A 260 12.29 -22.19 13.97
N MET A 261 11.42 -23.04 13.43
CA MET A 261 10.01 -22.71 13.21
C MET A 261 9.28 -22.42 14.53
N GLU A 262 9.49 -23.23 15.56
CA GLU A 262 8.93 -23.01 16.91
C GLU A 262 9.41 -21.68 17.50
N THR A 263 10.69 -21.38 17.36
CA THR A 263 11.27 -20.13 17.85
C THR A 263 10.67 -18.93 17.12
N LEU A 264 10.57 -19.01 15.78
CA LEU A 264 9.96 -17.99 14.98
C LEU A 264 8.50 -17.76 15.38
N LEU A 265 7.70 -18.83 15.51
CA LEU A 265 6.30 -18.79 15.92
C LEU A 265 6.14 -18.08 17.28
N LYS A 266 6.95 -18.49 18.27
CA LYS A 266 6.97 -17.85 19.60
C LYS A 266 7.29 -16.36 19.52
N ASN A 267 8.27 -16.00 18.67
CA ASN A 267 8.69 -14.62 18.51
C ASN A 267 7.67 -13.76 17.74
N MET A 268 6.76 -14.37 16.98
CA MET A 268 5.64 -13.69 16.30
C MET A 268 4.48 -13.35 17.24
N HIS A 269 4.54 -13.75 18.51
CA HIS A 269 3.58 -13.35 19.53
C HIS A 269 4.03 -12.07 20.25
N PHE A 270 3.11 -11.16 20.47
CA PHE A 270 3.30 -9.95 21.28
C PHE A 270 2.36 -9.99 22.48
N GLY A 271 2.84 -10.52 23.60
CA GLY A 271 2.01 -10.89 24.72
C GLY A 271 0.98 -11.96 24.31
N PRO A 272 -0.31 -11.76 24.57
CA PRO A 272 -1.36 -12.71 24.19
C PRO A 272 -1.79 -12.59 22.71
N ILE A 273 -1.20 -11.69 21.95
CA ILE A 273 -1.60 -11.37 20.58
C ILE A 273 -0.67 -12.08 19.60
N SER A 274 -1.22 -12.96 18.77
CA SER A 274 -0.53 -13.52 17.61
C SER A 274 -0.51 -12.48 16.49
N LEU A 275 0.69 -12.09 16.05
CA LEU A 275 0.88 -11.08 14.99
C LEU A 275 0.74 -11.66 13.58
N ILE A 276 0.66 -12.99 13.46
CA ILE A 276 0.40 -13.70 12.21
C ILE A 276 -1.09 -13.88 11.93
N ASP A 277 -1.94 -13.77 12.96
CA ASP A 277 -3.38 -13.93 12.82
C ASP A 277 -4.05 -12.69 12.24
N THR A 278 -5.11 -12.93 11.47
CA THR A 278 -5.98 -11.86 10.98
C THR A 278 -7.11 -11.63 11.98
N PRO A 279 -7.32 -10.41 12.47
CA PRO A 279 -8.41 -10.12 13.39
C PRO A 279 -9.77 -10.48 12.80
N THR A 280 -10.63 -11.10 13.62
CA THR A 280 -12.02 -11.39 13.31
C THR A 280 -12.95 -10.54 14.17
N TRP A 281 -14.26 -10.54 13.87
CA TRP A 281 -15.26 -9.82 14.69
C TRP A 281 -15.60 -10.54 15.99
N GLU A 282 -14.87 -11.59 16.37
CA GLU A 282 -15.01 -12.29 17.62
C GLU A 282 -14.31 -11.54 18.75
N PHE A 283 -14.90 -11.55 19.94
CA PHE A 283 -14.33 -10.91 21.14
C PHE A 283 -13.09 -11.68 21.63
N ASN A 284 -11.94 -11.31 21.14
CA ASN A 284 -10.63 -11.84 21.51
C ASN A 284 -9.58 -10.72 21.60
N ALA A 285 -8.37 -11.06 22.05
CA ALA A 285 -7.27 -10.09 22.21
C ALA A 285 -6.84 -9.43 20.89
N LEU A 286 -7.07 -10.08 19.74
CA LEU A 286 -6.73 -9.53 18.42
C LEU A 286 -7.54 -8.29 18.07
N LEU A 287 -8.77 -8.14 18.59
CA LEU A 287 -9.60 -6.94 18.36
C LEU A 287 -8.95 -5.64 18.85
N ILE A 288 -7.97 -5.74 19.75
CA ILE A 288 -7.25 -4.54 20.23
C ILE A 288 -6.51 -3.84 19.07
N ILE A 289 -6.05 -4.59 18.07
CA ILE A 289 -5.27 -4.03 16.94
C ILE A 289 -6.14 -3.14 16.03
N PRO A 290 -7.29 -3.59 15.49
CA PRO A 290 -8.21 -2.71 14.77
C PRO A 290 -8.69 -1.52 15.62
N ALA A 291 -8.98 -1.76 16.90
CA ALA A 291 -9.46 -0.70 17.79
C ALA A 291 -8.43 0.41 17.99
N ILE A 292 -7.18 0.09 18.33
CA ILE A 292 -6.12 1.11 18.49
C ILE A 292 -5.76 1.76 17.16
N SER A 293 -5.78 1.02 16.03
CA SER A 293 -5.59 1.59 14.69
C SER A 293 -6.63 2.66 14.39
N PHE A 294 -7.90 2.37 14.63
CA PHE A 294 -8.99 3.32 14.43
C PHE A 294 -8.87 4.53 15.36
N ILE A 295 -8.65 4.31 16.66
CA ILE A 295 -8.52 5.39 17.64
C ILE A 295 -7.38 6.32 17.28
N PHE A 296 -6.21 5.79 16.94
CA PHE A 296 -5.05 6.62 16.60
C PHE A 296 -5.22 7.32 15.24
N ALA A 297 -5.80 6.67 14.23
CA ALA A 297 -6.13 7.29 12.95
C ALA A 297 -7.11 8.45 13.13
N PHE A 298 -8.15 8.23 13.93
CA PHE A 298 -9.16 9.25 14.20
C PHE A 298 -8.57 10.42 15.01
N ALA A 299 -7.81 10.13 16.06
CA ALA A 299 -7.11 11.14 16.86
C ALA A 299 -6.12 11.96 16.01
N GLN A 300 -5.36 11.31 15.13
CA GLN A 300 -4.45 11.99 14.21
C GLN A 300 -5.21 12.94 13.28
N THR A 301 -6.34 12.50 12.72
CA THR A 301 -7.20 13.33 11.86
C THR A 301 -7.70 14.56 12.60
N LEU A 302 -8.22 14.40 13.81
CA LEU A 302 -8.70 15.51 14.64
C LEU A 302 -7.57 16.51 15.00
N ILE A 303 -6.42 15.98 15.41
CA ILE A 303 -5.25 16.81 15.78
C ILE A 303 -4.75 17.59 14.55
N GLN A 304 -4.62 16.95 13.40
CA GLN A 304 -4.19 17.64 12.19
C GLN A 304 -5.19 18.71 11.75
N GLN A 305 -6.49 18.46 11.83
CA GLN A 305 -7.51 19.47 11.54
C GLN A 305 -7.47 20.64 12.53
N ALA A 306 -7.31 20.35 13.83
CA ALA A 306 -7.18 21.39 14.83
C ALA A 306 -5.96 22.28 14.58
N ILE A 307 -4.81 21.69 14.24
CA ILE A 307 -3.59 22.41 13.87
C ILE A 307 -3.84 23.26 12.60
N GLN A 308 -4.44 22.71 11.56
CA GLN A 308 -4.73 23.42 10.31
C GLN A 308 -5.69 24.60 10.54
N ARG A 309 -6.78 24.41 11.29
CA ARG A 309 -7.74 25.46 11.61
C ARG A 309 -7.06 26.61 12.40
N LYS A 310 -6.21 26.28 13.34
CA LYS A 310 -5.48 27.28 14.12
C LYS A 310 -4.46 28.06 13.28
N GLN A 311 -3.74 27.35 12.43
CA GLN A 311 -2.68 27.94 11.61
C GLN A 311 -3.19 28.66 10.36
N ASN A 312 -4.33 28.23 9.78
CA ASN A 312 -4.91 28.80 8.57
C ASN A 312 -6.43 28.91 8.62
N PRO A 313 -6.97 29.88 9.39
CA PRO A 313 -8.42 30.03 9.57
C PRO A 313 -9.18 30.32 8.27
N GLN A 314 -8.57 31.06 7.34
CA GLN A 314 -9.19 31.43 6.06
C GLN A 314 -9.40 30.19 5.16
N MET A 315 -8.41 29.31 5.06
CA MET A 315 -8.53 28.08 4.30
C MET A 315 -9.53 27.11 4.94
N ALA A 316 -9.54 27.03 6.28
CA ALA A 316 -10.50 26.21 6.99
C ALA A 316 -11.95 26.65 6.75
N ALA A 317 -12.18 27.96 6.57
CA ALA A 317 -13.50 28.51 6.27
C ALA A 317 -13.95 28.30 4.81
N THR A 318 -13.00 28.17 3.89
CA THR A 318 -13.29 28.02 2.44
C THR A 318 -13.23 26.58 1.95
N GLN A 319 -12.81 25.63 2.81
CA GLN A 319 -12.71 24.22 2.45
C GLN A 319 -14.11 23.64 2.23
N PRO A 320 -14.38 22.99 1.07
CA PRO A 320 -15.68 22.40 0.80
C PRO A 320 -15.98 21.26 1.77
N ALA A 321 -17.25 21.10 2.13
CA ALA A 321 -17.69 20.05 3.08
C ALA A 321 -17.31 18.64 2.61
N SER A 322 -17.28 18.40 1.29
CA SER A 322 -16.85 17.13 0.70
C SER A 322 -15.39 16.78 1.02
N ALA A 323 -14.48 17.75 1.02
CA ALA A 323 -13.08 17.51 1.36
C ALA A 323 -12.92 17.17 2.85
N ASN A 324 -13.71 17.78 3.73
CA ASN A 324 -13.75 17.43 5.14
C ASN A 324 -14.31 16.01 5.35
N MET A 325 -15.35 15.63 4.62
CA MET A 325 -15.97 14.32 4.70
C MET A 325 -14.98 13.19 4.37
N ILE A 326 -14.17 13.37 3.31
CA ILE A 326 -13.12 12.39 2.94
C ILE A 326 -12.13 12.16 4.09
N LEU A 327 -11.72 13.21 4.79
CA LEU A 327 -10.79 13.08 5.92
C LEU A 327 -11.36 12.25 7.07
N TYR A 328 -12.67 12.32 7.31
CA TYR A 328 -13.33 11.52 8.35
C TYR A 328 -13.62 10.08 7.92
N ILE A 329 -13.72 9.81 6.62
CA ILE A 329 -13.91 8.44 6.10
C ILE A 329 -12.61 7.61 6.22
N MET A 330 -11.43 8.22 6.08
CA MET A 330 -10.15 7.50 6.11
C MET A 330 -9.92 6.63 7.35
N PRO A 331 -10.22 7.04 8.59
CA PRO A 331 -10.11 6.18 9.76
C PRO A 331 -10.99 4.92 9.68
N PHE A 332 -12.19 5.01 9.09
CA PHE A 332 -13.08 3.85 8.90
C PHE A 332 -12.53 2.87 7.85
N ILE A 333 -11.91 3.40 6.78
CA ILE A 333 -11.20 2.57 5.81
C ILE A 333 -10.04 1.85 6.50
N SER A 334 -9.27 2.53 7.36
CA SER A 334 -8.20 1.92 8.15
C SER A 334 -8.72 0.81 9.07
N LEU A 335 -9.86 1.03 9.71
CA LEU A 335 -10.51 0.01 10.53
C LEU A 335 -10.85 -1.23 9.69
N TRP A 336 -11.50 -1.03 8.54
CA TRP A 336 -11.88 -2.14 7.65
C TRP A 336 -10.66 -2.93 7.15
N ILE A 337 -9.61 -2.24 6.70
CA ILE A 337 -8.38 -2.89 6.23
C ILE A 337 -7.72 -3.69 7.36
N SER A 338 -7.77 -3.21 8.62
CA SER A 338 -7.19 -3.92 9.77
C SER A 338 -7.82 -5.30 10.03
N PHE A 339 -9.02 -5.57 9.49
CA PHE A 339 -9.65 -6.90 9.50
C PHE A 339 -9.30 -7.76 8.27
N THR A 340 -8.56 -7.23 7.32
CA THR A 340 -8.19 -7.95 6.08
C THR A 340 -6.72 -8.33 6.01
N VAL A 341 -5.90 -7.81 6.93
CA VAL A 341 -4.46 -8.07 7.00
C VAL A 341 -4.08 -8.71 8.33
N PRO A 342 -2.95 -9.45 8.40
CA PRO A 342 -2.44 -9.98 9.65
C PRO A 342 -2.21 -8.88 10.70
N ALA A 343 -2.40 -9.22 11.98
CA ALA A 343 -2.31 -8.29 13.10
C ALA A 343 -0.97 -7.53 13.16
N GLY A 344 0.14 -8.15 12.73
CA GLY A 344 1.44 -7.49 12.62
C GLY A 344 1.44 -6.28 11.68
N ALA A 345 0.79 -6.37 10.53
CA ALA A 345 0.64 -5.25 9.61
C ALA A 345 -0.29 -4.17 10.17
N GLY A 346 -1.42 -4.57 10.80
CA GLY A 346 -2.33 -3.67 11.51
C GLY A 346 -1.65 -2.94 12.66
N PHE A 347 -0.79 -3.63 13.41
CA PHE A 347 -0.02 -3.07 14.51
C PHE A 347 0.99 -2.01 14.03
N TYR A 348 1.74 -2.30 12.96
CA TYR A 348 2.58 -1.29 12.32
C TYR A 348 1.78 -0.05 11.91
N TRP A 349 0.58 -0.25 11.38
CA TRP A 349 -0.29 0.85 10.96
C TRP A 349 -0.72 1.71 12.15
N ALA A 350 -1.16 1.09 13.25
CA ALA A 350 -1.49 1.79 14.48
C ALA A 350 -0.32 2.62 15.03
N LEU A 351 0.88 2.04 15.06
CA LEU A 351 2.11 2.73 15.47
C LEU A 351 2.46 3.90 14.55
N THR A 352 2.23 3.74 13.25
CA THR A 352 2.44 4.82 12.27
C THR A 352 1.58 6.03 12.56
N TYR A 353 0.32 5.85 12.96
CA TYR A 353 -0.56 6.94 13.38
C TYR A 353 -0.11 7.54 14.70
N LEU A 354 0.23 6.72 15.69
CA LEU A 354 0.69 7.20 17.00
C LEU A 354 1.95 8.08 16.87
N VAL A 355 2.97 7.60 16.14
CA VAL A 355 4.19 8.39 15.90
C VAL A 355 3.88 9.62 15.03
N GLY A 356 2.93 9.51 14.09
CA GLY A 356 2.44 10.62 13.28
C GLY A 356 1.79 11.73 14.11
N ILE A 357 1.04 11.38 15.16
CA ILE A 357 0.50 12.35 16.14
C ILE A 357 1.65 13.12 16.80
N VAL A 358 2.63 12.40 17.35
CA VAL A 358 3.79 13.01 18.02
C VAL A 358 4.54 13.93 17.06
N GLN A 359 4.82 13.49 15.84
CA GLN A 359 5.47 14.32 14.82
C GLN A 359 4.65 15.58 14.48
N SER A 360 3.33 15.46 14.36
CA SER A 360 2.45 16.59 14.06
C SER A 360 2.48 17.64 15.17
N LEU A 361 2.47 17.22 16.43
CA LEU A 361 2.57 18.11 17.59
C LEU A 361 3.93 18.80 17.67
N ILE A 362 5.03 18.06 17.46
CA ILE A 362 6.40 18.62 17.41
C ILE A 362 6.48 19.66 16.30
N THR A 363 6.00 19.33 15.10
CA THR A 363 6.08 20.26 13.96
C THR A 363 5.21 21.49 14.17
N ALA A 364 4.02 21.34 14.72
CA ALA A 364 3.15 22.48 15.03
C ALA A 364 3.76 23.44 16.05
N LYS A 365 4.54 22.90 16.98
CA LYS A 365 5.22 23.70 18.02
C LYS A 365 6.47 24.43 17.49
N PHE A 366 7.34 23.72 16.78
CA PHE A 366 8.65 24.26 16.38
C PHE A 366 8.66 24.90 14.99
N TRP A 367 7.79 24.47 14.09
CA TRP A 367 7.66 24.97 12.71
C TRP A 367 6.19 25.27 12.35
N PRO A 368 5.56 26.23 13.06
CA PRO A 368 4.16 26.54 12.79
C PRO A 368 3.96 27.11 11.39
N GLY A 369 2.92 26.63 10.70
CA GLY A 369 2.67 26.93 9.28
C GLY A 369 2.39 28.42 8.99
N ASP A 370 1.89 29.18 9.96
CA ASP A 370 1.71 30.63 9.87
C ASP A 370 3.05 31.37 9.76
N LYS A 371 4.06 31.00 10.54
CA LYS A 371 5.42 31.55 10.42
C LYS A 371 6.06 31.18 9.08
N ILE A 372 5.92 29.91 8.64
CA ILE A 372 6.46 29.47 7.36
C ILE A 372 5.83 30.26 6.20
N ARG A 373 4.50 30.51 6.23
CA ARG A 373 3.83 31.32 5.22
C ARG A 373 4.26 32.78 5.26
N ALA A 374 4.41 33.37 6.46
CA ALA A 374 4.86 34.74 6.61
C ALA A 374 6.28 34.93 6.03
N GLU A 375 7.21 34.02 6.33
CA GLU A 375 8.56 34.04 5.76
C GLU A 375 8.54 33.83 4.23
N ALA A 376 7.71 32.93 3.73
CA ALA A 376 7.58 32.70 2.29
C ALA A 376 6.99 33.92 1.58
N LYS A 377 5.96 34.56 2.15
CA LYS A 377 5.36 35.77 1.61
C LYS A 377 6.38 36.93 1.57
N ALA A 378 7.12 37.13 2.65
CA ALA A 378 8.17 38.14 2.69
C ALA A 378 9.26 37.91 1.62
N LYS A 379 9.67 36.65 1.40
CA LYS A 379 10.60 36.30 0.31
C LYS A 379 10.03 36.55 -1.06
N MET A 380 8.76 36.26 -1.28
CA MET A 380 8.08 36.54 -2.57
C MET A 380 7.99 38.05 -2.84
N GLU A 381 7.63 38.84 -1.84
CA GLU A 381 7.57 40.30 -1.94
C GLU A 381 8.96 40.90 -2.18
N ALA A 382 9.99 40.42 -1.49
CA ALA A 382 11.38 40.84 -1.71
C ALA A 382 11.87 40.47 -3.11
N ALA A 383 11.54 39.27 -3.63
CA ALA A 383 11.87 38.85 -4.98
C ALA A 383 11.14 39.67 -6.05
N ALA A 384 9.88 40.02 -5.81
CA ALA A 384 9.11 40.92 -6.68
C ALA A 384 9.73 42.33 -6.72
N ALA A 385 10.06 42.88 -5.55
CA ALA A 385 10.72 44.19 -5.47
C ALA A 385 12.11 44.19 -6.17
N GLN A 386 12.89 43.09 -6.05
CA GLN A 386 14.15 42.95 -6.78
C GLN A 386 13.96 42.86 -8.30
N LYS A 387 12.89 42.19 -8.78
CA LYS A 387 12.57 42.16 -10.22
C LYS A 387 12.14 43.52 -10.74
N GLU A 388 11.39 44.28 -9.97
CA GLU A 388 11.05 45.68 -10.32
C GLU A 388 12.28 46.60 -10.37
N GLN A 389 13.24 46.44 -9.49
CA GLN A 389 14.47 47.25 -9.46
C GLN A 389 15.47 46.86 -10.57
N ARG A 390 15.42 45.71 -11.18
CA ARG A 390 16.44 45.15 -12.10
C ARG A 390 16.12 45.22 -13.58
N ALA A 391 15.06 45.86 -14.02
CA ALA A 391 14.82 46.09 -15.42
C ALA A 391 15.71 47.22 -15.93
N LYS A 392 16.93 46.88 -16.40
CA LYS A 392 17.76 47.80 -17.17
C LYS A 392 17.16 47.94 -18.59
N VAL A 393 16.70 49.12 -18.90
CA VAL A 393 16.20 49.47 -20.24
C VAL A 393 17.25 50.27 -20.95
N VAL A 394 17.66 49.81 -22.12
CA VAL A 394 18.50 50.62 -23.01
C VAL A 394 17.58 51.61 -23.74
N VAL A 395 17.69 52.89 -23.38
CA VAL A 395 16.96 53.96 -24.05
C VAL A 395 17.91 54.63 -25.04
N VAL A 396 17.50 54.75 -26.28
CA VAL A 396 18.24 55.50 -27.32
C VAL A 396 17.78 56.96 -27.19
N ASP A 397 18.70 57.85 -26.83
CA ASP A 397 18.40 59.32 -26.83
C ASP A 397 18.24 59.84 -28.25
N ALA A 398 17.64 61.04 -28.39
CA ALA A 398 17.34 61.70 -29.68
C ALA A 398 18.55 61.81 -30.63
N ASP A 399 19.76 61.73 -30.07
CA ASP A 399 21.05 61.77 -30.77
C ASP A 399 21.60 60.39 -31.12
N GLY A 400 20.81 59.30 -30.97
CA GLY A 400 21.23 57.96 -31.36
C GLY A 400 22.17 57.26 -30.37
N LYS A 401 22.42 57.83 -29.20
CA LYS A 401 23.33 57.28 -28.20
C LYS A 401 22.56 56.34 -27.25
N GLU A 402 22.95 55.08 -27.20
CA GLU A 402 22.39 54.11 -26.23
C GLU A 402 22.83 54.43 -24.81
N THR A 403 21.88 54.77 -23.93
CA THR A 403 22.12 54.97 -22.48
C THR A 403 21.31 53.94 -21.70
N GLU A 404 21.96 53.21 -20.83
CA GLU A 404 21.28 52.31 -19.90
C GLU A 404 20.54 53.16 -18.83
N LYS A 405 19.21 53.18 -18.90
CA LYS A 405 18.36 53.74 -17.85
C LYS A 405 17.66 52.60 -17.12
N VAL A 406 17.78 52.59 -15.78
CA VAL A 406 16.99 51.66 -14.97
C VAL A 406 15.60 52.22 -14.80
N GLN A 407 14.64 51.74 -15.63
CA GLN A 407 13.24 52.07 -15.49
C GLN A 407 12.45 50.93 -14.88
N ARG A 408 11.41 51.22 -14.09
CA ARG A 408 10.50 50.18 -13.57
C ARG A 408 9.63 49.64 -14.72
N LEU A 409 9.54 48.35 -14.83
CA LEU A 409 8.68 47.72 -15.88
C LEU A 409 7.21 48.17 -15.80
N SER A 410 6.75 48.56 -14.61
CA SER A 410 5.41 49.11 -14.39
C SER A 410 5.14 50.50 -14.99
N GLU A 411 6.23 51.22 -15.35
CA GLU A 411 6.15 52.58 -15.95
C GLU A 411 6.21 52.53 -17.48
N LEU A 412 6.47 51.34 -18.05
CA LEU A 412 6.54 51.16 -19.50
C LEU A 412 5.15 50.94 -20.10
N THR A 413 4.89 51.59 -21.22
CA THR A 413 3.67 51.35 -22.02
C THR A 413 3.74 49.95 -22.67
N LYS A 414 2.57 49.37 -23.02
CA LYS A 414 2.51 48.06 -23.69
C LYS A 414 3.42 48.00 -24.94
N LYS A 415 3.50 49.13 -25.68
CA LYS A 415 4.32 49.24 -26.88
C LYS A 415 5.83 49.16 -26.58
N GLU A 416 6.29 49.75 -25.50
CA GLU A 416 7.69 49.69 -25.05
C GLU A 416 8.06 48.30 -24.53
N ILE A 417 7.10 47.60 -23.89
CA ILE A 417 7.31 46.22 -23.42
C ILE A 417 7.39 45.27 -24.63
N ASP A 418 6.56 45.44 -25.65
CA ASP A 418 6.58 44.62 -26.85
C ASP A 418 7.89 44.85 -27.65
N GLU A 419 8.35 46.10 -27.75
CA GLU A 419 9.63 46.45 -28.39
C GLU A 419 10.87 45.90 -27.64
N LEU A 420 10.81 45.89 -26.31
CA LEU A 420 11.83 45.30 -25.43
C LEU A 420 11.91 43.77 -25.59
N ASN A 421 10.76 43.12 -25.69
CA ASN A 421 10.66 41.69 -25.90
C ASN A 421 11.16 41.31 -27.32
N ARG A 422 10.88 42.13 -28.34
CA ARG A 422 11.40 41.96 -29.70
C ARG A 422 12.92 42.04 -29.73
N LYS A 423 13.52 43.08 -29.13
CA LYS A 423 14.98 43.25 -29.05
C LYS A 423 15.66 42.08 -28.32
N LYS A 424 15.03 41.55 -27.24
CA LYS A 424 15.54 40.37 -26.52
C LYS A 424 15.49 39.09 -27.40
N LEU A 425 14.40 38.92 -28.15
CA LEU A 425 14.24 37.78 -29.05
C LEU A 425 15.23 37.82 -30.21
N GLU A 426 15.45 38.99 -30.78
CA GLU A 426 16.42 39.23 -31.85
C GLU A 426 17.87 38.97 -31.35
N ALA A 427 18.20 39.45 -30.16
CA ALA A 427 19.52 39.22 -29.56
C ALA A 427 19.74 37.73 -29.24
N ALA A 428 18.71 37.01 -28.76
CA ALA A 428 18.81 35.58 -28.51
C ALA A 428 18.98 34.77 -29.80
N ARG A 429 18.25 35.10 -30.87
CA ARG A 429 18.39 34.46 -32.18
C ARG A 429 19.74 34.74 -32.84
N LYS A 430 20.25 35.96 -32.68
CA LYS A 430 21.58 36.33 -33.21
C LYS A 430 22.69 35.57 -32.51
N ALA A 431 22.56 35.39 -31.19
CA ALA A 431 23.48 34.57 -30.39
C ALA A 431 23.41 33.07 -30.75
N ASP A 432 22.21 32.58 -31.04
CA ASP A 432 22.01 31.18 -31.47
C ASP A 432 22.56 30.95 -32.90
N ALA A 433 22.32 31.87 -33.83
CA ALA A 433 22.87 31.80 -35.18
C ALA A 433 24.41 31.81 -35.15
N GLU A 434 25.01 32.66 -34.32
CA GLU A 434 26.47 32.73 -34.13
C GLU A 434 27.03 31.44 -33.51
N LYS A 435 26.29 30.84 -32.60
CA LYS A 435 26.66 29.59 -31.90
C LYS A 435 26.60 28.37 -32.82
N TYR A 436 25.64 28.32 -33.73
CA TYR A 436 25.39 27.18 -34.60
C TYR A 436 25.90 27.40 -36.05
N GLY A 437 26.45 28.57 -36.33
CA GLY A 437 27.00 28.89 -37.69
C GLY A 437 25.93 29.06 -38.75
N GLU A 438 24.73 29.47 -38.37
CA GLU A 438 23.59 29.70 -39.27
C GLU A 438 23.48 31.17 -39.64
N GLU A 439 22.92 31.46 -40.83
CA GLU A 439 22.74 32.83 -41.30
C GLU A 439 21.54 33.47 -40.57
N TYR A 440 21.73 34.60 -39.93
CA TYR A 440 20.69 35.31 -39.20
C TYR A 440 19.65 35.91 -40.15
N VAL A 441 18.39 35.55 -39.97
CA VAL A 441 17.23 36.11 -40.70
C VAL A 441 16.43 37.03 -39.77
N GLU A 442 16.24 38.28 -40.15
CA GLU A 442 15.42 39.28 -39.45
C GLU A 442 13.96 38.86 -39.36
N LEU A 443 13.33 39.10 -38.22
CA LEU A 443 11.91 38.81 -38.03
C LEU A 443 11.02 39.78 -38.82
N PRO A 444 10.07 39.27 -39.59
CA PRO A 444 9.07 40.15 -40.24
C PRO A 444 8.19 40.82 -39.18
N ASP A 445 7.78 42.06 -39.45
CA ASP A 445 7.02 42.94 -38.54
C ASP A 445 5.60 42.40 -38.17
N GLU A 446 5.12 41.32 -38.77
CA GLU A 446 3.77 40.79 -38.63
C GLU A 446 3.57 39.63 -37.64
N ASP A 447 4.63 39.03 -37.09
CA ASP A 447 4.56 37.80 -36.28
C ASP A 447 4.40 38.04 -34.77
N ILE A 448 3.99 39.23 -34.33
CA ILE A 448 3.72 39.52 -32.94
C ILE A 448 2.27 40.02 -32.78
N LYS A 449 1.35 39.07 -32.77
CA LYS A 449 -0.01 39.27 -32.23
C LYS A 449 -0.26 38.43 -31.03
#